data_820bf7ba85ac3f00914dc64b557d3868
#
_entry.id   820bf7ba85ac3f00914dc64b557d3868
#
_cell.length_a   1.000
_cell.length_b   1.000
_cell.length_c   1.000
_cell.angle_alpha   90.00
_cell.angle_beta   90.00
_cell.angle_gamma   90.00
#
_symmetry.space_group_name_H-M   'P 1'
#
loop_
_entity.id
_entity.type
_entity.pdbx_description
1 polymer ?
#
loop_
_entity_poly.entity_id
_entity_poly.type
_entity_poly.pdbx_seq_one_letter_code
_entity_poly.pdbx_strand_id
1 'polypeptide(L)'
;MVDLSYIIPDMKARNMKTIKYNNKTIKLPFADADYSTTPLEMETVSNPFSGESIAMPKFAVAVYDVTMGSNHIAESYDSKHGTGTSPTWNDVRKGLDWFRQYFAKEYMVLLD
;
A
#
# COMPACT_ATOMS: atom_id res chain seq x y z
N MET A 1 -30.73 -2.71 -13.68
CA MET A 1 -29.75 -3.63 -13.06
C MET A 1 -29.25 -3.04 -11.76
N VAL A 2 -29.27 -3.79 -10.70
CA VAL A 2 -28.78 -3.33 -9.41
C VAL A 2 -27.25 -3.49 -9.37
N ASP A 3 -26.56 -2.42 -9.02
CA ASP A 3 -25.13 -2.48 -8.79
C ASP A 3 -24.86 -3.08 -7.40
N LEU A 4 -24.27 -4.25 -7.37
CA LEU A 4 -24.00 -4.97 -6.13
C LEU A 4 -23.01 -4.25 -5.20
N SER A 5 -22.25 -3.29 -5.71
CA SER A 5 -21.33 -2.52 -4.90
C SER A 5 -22.02 -1.68 -3.81
N TYR A 6 -23.29 -1.36 -4.02
CA TYR A 6 -24.10 -0.68 -3.00
C TYR A 6 -24.43 -1.57 -1.81
N ILE A 7 -24.45 -2.87 -2.03
CA ILE A 7 -24.86 -3.84 -1.01
C ILE A 7 -23.67 -4.30 -0.18
N ILE A 8 -22.47 -4.28 -0.77
CA ILE A 8 -21.25 -4.74 -0.12
C ILE A 8 -20.21 -3.61 -0.11
N PRO A 9 -20.36 -2.62 0.80
CA PRO A 9 -19.53 -1.42 0.77
C PRO A 9 -18.05 -1.64 1.07
N ASP A 10 -17.68 -2.72 1.74
CA ASP A 10 -16.29 -3.01 2.11
C ASP A 10 -15.71 -4.17 1.30
N MET A 11 -16.17 -4.32 0.07
CA MET A 11 -15.66 -5.36 -0.81
C MET A 11 -14.25 -5.04 -1.26
N LYS A 12 -13.38 -6.06 -1.23
CA LYS A 12 -12.03 -5.96 -1.77
C LYS A 12 -12.02 -6.44 -3.22
N ALA A 13 -11.13 -5.84 -4.02
CA ALA A 13 -10.99 -6.19 -5.43
C ALA A 13 -9.54 -6.54 -5.73
N ARG A 14 -9.34 -7.60 -6.52
CA ARG A 14 -8.03 -7.99 -7.06
C ARG A 14 -7.90 -7.47 -8.49
N ASN A 15 -6.67 -7.30 -8.93
CA ASN A 15 -6.33 -6.81 -10.27
C ASN A 15 -6.88 -5.41 -10.55
N MET A 16 -7.24 -4.67 -9.52
CA MET A 16 -7.62 -3.28 -9.66
C MET A 16 -6.40 -2.45 -10.04
N LYS A 17 -6.49 -1.66 -11.09
CA LYS A 17 -5.36 -0.90 -11.63
C LYS A 17 -5.34 0.55 -11.17
N THR A 18 -6.51 1.13 -10.95
CA THR A 18 -6.67 2.53 -10.56
C THR A 18 -7.79 2.68 -9.56
N ILE A 19 -7.75 3.78 -8.81
CA ILE A 19 -8.82 4.16 -7.90
C ILE A 19 -8.95 5.69 -7.92
N LYS A 20 -10.18 6.19 -7.80
CA LYS A 20 -10.42 7.64 -7.67
C LYS A 20 -10.42 8.04 -6.20
N TYR A 21 -9.65 9.06 -5.88
CA TYR A 21 -9.55 9.59 -4.53
C TYR A 21 -9.27 11.09 -4.59
N ASN A 22 -10.12 11.89 -3.92
CA ASN A 22 -10.02 13.36 -3.89
C ASN A 22 -9.91 13.97 -5.31
N ASN A 23 -10.79 13.53 -6.22
CA ASN A 23 -10.84 13.97 -7.62
C ASN A 23 -9.59 13.64 -8.44
N LYS A 24 -8.75 12.72 -7.96
CA LYS A 24 -7.57 12.24 -8.68
C LYS A 24 -7.72 10.77 -9.01
N THR A 25 -7.16 10.38 -10.14
CA THR A 25 -7.02 8.96 -10.47
C THR A 25 -5.65 8.50 -10.01
N ILE A 26 -5.63 7.57 -9.07
CA ILE A 26 -4.41 7.03 -8.49
C ILE A 26 -4.15 5.67 -9.12
N LYS A 27 -2.95 5.47 -9.67
CA LYS A 27 -2.51 4.18 -10.17
C LYS A 27 -2.07 3.31 -9.00
N LEU A 28 -2.53 2.07 -8.98
CA LEU A 28 -2.19 1.13 -7.92
C LEU A 28 -0.98 0.29 -8.34
N PRO A 29 0.04 0.14 -7.47
CA PRO A 29 1.32 -0.44 -7.87
C PRO A 29 1.35 -1.96 -7.90
N PHE A 30 0.46 -2.63 -7.16
CA PHE A 30 0.49 -4.08 -7.00
C PHE A 30 -0.79 -4.71 -7.54
N ALA A 31 -0.67 -5.48 -8.62
CA ALA A 31 -1.83 -6.11 -9.27
C ALA A 31 -2.50 -7.18 -8.40
N ASP A 32 -1.72 -7.86 -7.55
CA ASP A 32 -2.22 -8.98 -6.75
C ASP A 32 -2.71 -8.60 -5.35
N ALA A 33 -2.63 -7.32 -4.99
CA ALA A 33 -3.07 -6.87 -3.68
C ALA A 33 -4.59 -6.77 -3.61
N ASP A 34 -5.14 -7.03 -2.43
CA ASP A 34 -6.57 -6.90 -2.15
C ASP A 34 -6.87 -5.47 -1.70
N TYR A 35 -7.25 -4.63 -2.64
CA TYR A 35 -7.59 -3.25 -2.33
C TYR A 35 -9.04 -3.11 -1.90
N SER A 36 -9.28 -2.27 -0.87
CA SER A 36 -10.63 -1.89 -0.50
C SER A 36 -11.24 -1.00 -1.59
N THR A 37 -12.50 -1.28 -1.96
CA THR A 37 -13.24 -0.47 -2.92
C THR A 37 -13.96 0.72 -2.27
N THR A 38 -13.79 0.93 -0.97
CA THR A 38 -14.37 2.04 -0.21
C THR A 38 -13.30 3.11 0.07
N PRO A 39 -13.03 4.02 -0.88
CA PRO A 39 -11.90 4.96 -0.77
C PRO A 39 -12.02 5.97 0.36
N LEU A 40 -13.21 6.18 0.91
CA LEU A 40 -13.42 7.11 2.02
C LEU A 40 -13.14 6.48 3.38
N GLU A 41 -12.99 5.17 3.45
CA GLU A 41 -12.68 4.49 4.70
C GLU A 41 -11.22 4.66 5.05
N MET A 42 -10.97 5.16 6.27
CA MET A 42 -9.63 5.48 6.74
C MET A 42 -9.17 4.49 7.81
N GLU A 43 -7.87 4.29 7.88
CA GLU A 43 -7.25 3.46 8.91
C GLU A 43 -6.00 4.17 9.41
N THR A 44 -5.76 4.12 10.71
CA THR A 44 -4.57 4.71 11.32
C THR A 44 -3.45 3.68 11.36
N VAL A 45 -2.28 4.10 10.87
CA VAL A 45 -1.07 3.28 10.86
C VAL A 45 0.00 3.97 11.68
N SER A 46 0.76 3.22 12.45
CA SER A 46 1.82 3.75 13.31
C SER A 46 3.19 3.31 12.83
N ASN A 47 4.15 4.22 12.94
CA ASN A 47 5.55 3.91 12.74
C ASN A 47 6.08 3.28 14.03
N PRO A 48 6.52 2.02 14.03
CA PRO A 48 6.96 1.35 15.25
C PRO A 48 8.24 1.93 15.85
N PHE A 49 9.02 2.66 15.07
CA PHE A 49 10.28 3.23 15.53
C PHE A 49 10.12 4.61 16.16
N SER A 50 9.28 5.47 15.56
CA SER A 50 9.08 6.83 16.08
C SER A 50 7.89 6.97 17.01
N GLY A 51 6.94 6.03 16.94
CA GLY A 51 5.66 6.13 17.64
C GLY A 51 4.66 7.07 17.00
N GLU A 52 5.04 7.74 15.91
CA GLU A 52 4.11 8.59 15.19
C GLU A 52 3.09 7.76 14.41
N SER A 53 1.88 8.29 14.29
CA SER A 53 0.82 7.63 13.53
C SER A 53 0.12 8.62 12.60
N ILE A 54 -0.50 8.07 11.56
CA ILE A 54 -1.24 8.88 10.59
C ILE A 54 -2.36 8.04 10.00
N ALA A 55 -3.50 8.70 9.73
CA ALA A 55 -4.63 8.06 9.07
C ALA A 55 -4.47 8.17 7.56
N MET A 56 -4.85 7.10 6.84
CA MET A 56 -4.85 7.10 5.40
C MET A 56 -5.93 6.15 4.87
N PRO A 57 -6.35 6.29 3.60
CA PRO A 57 -7.37 5.40 3.04
C PRO A 57 -6.93 3.94 3.08
N LYS A 58 -7.88 3.04 3.23
CA LYS A 58 -7.58 1.60 3.29
C LYS A 58 -6.83 1.08 2.07
N PHE A 59 -7.05 1.63 0.87
CA PHE A 59 -6.28 1.19 -0.30
C PHE A 59 -4.79 1.55 -0.16
N ALA A 60 -4.48 2.67 0.48
CA ALA A 60 -3.09 3.04 0.76
C ALA A 60 -2.48 2.14 1.84
N VAL A 61 -3.27 1.73 2.84
CA VAL A 61 -2.83 0.75 3.84
C VAL A 61 -2.47 -0.58 3.16
N ALA A 62 -3.24 -1.01 2.16
CA ALA A 62 -2.93 -2.22 1.40
C ALA A 62 -1.57 -2.11 0.70
N VAL A 63 -1.25 -0.96 0.10
CA VAL A 63 0.07 -0.72 -0.50
C VAL A 63 1.16 -0.75 0.58
N TYR A 64 0.92 -0.11 1.72
CA TYR A 64 1.85 -0.10 2.83
C TYR A 64 2.15 -1.54 3.32
N ASP A 65 1.12 -2.35 3.50
CA ASP A 65 1.28 -3.73 3.98
C ASP A 65 2.08 -4.58 3.00
N VAL A 66 1.82 -4.46 1.70
CA VAL A 66 2.61 -5.18 0.68
C VAL A 66 4.06 -4.69 0.68
N THR A 67 4.28 -3.38 0.79
CA THR A 67 5.63 -2.80 0.82
C THR A 67 6.41 -3.30 2.02
N MET A 68 5.81 -3.29 3.21
CA MET A 68 6.48 -3.75 4.43
C MET A 68 6.71 -5.26 4.44
N GLY A 69 5.73 -6.02 3.94
CA GLY A 69 5.87 -7.47 3.78
C GLY A 69 6.99 -7.82 2.79
N SER A 70 7.06 -7.11 1.69
CA SER A 70 8.12 -7.28 0.69
C SER A 70 9.50 -6.93 1.26
N ASN A 71 9.57 -5.88 2.06
CA ASN A 71 10.81 -5.49 2.74
C ASN A 71 11.30 -6.61 3.67
N HIS A 72 10.39 -7.18 4.45
CA HIS A 72 10.71 -8.28 5.36
C HIS A 72 11.21 -9.51 4.61
N ILE A 73 10.55 -9.87 3.51
CA ILE A 73 10.95 -10.99 2.64
C ILE A 73 12.32 -10.73 2.04
N ALA A 74 12.56 -9.52 1.54
CA ALA A 74 13.83 -9.15 0.92
C ALA A 74 14.99 -9.22 1.93
N GLU A 75 14.78 -8.73 3.15
CA GLU A 75 15.80 -8.81 4.20
C GLU A 75 16.11 -10.25 4.59
N SER A 76 15.09 -11.10 4.71
CA SER A 76 15.27 -12.52 5.02
C SER A 76 16.03 -13.25 3.92
N TYR A 77 15.72 -12.93 2.66
CA TYR A 77 16.44 -13.51 1.52
C TYR A 77 17.91 -13.07 1.52
N ASP A 78 18.15 -11.77 1.69
CA ASP A 78 19.49 -11.21 1.68
C ASP A 78 20.37 -11.78 2.80
N SER A 79 19.79 -12.09 3.95
CA SER A 79 20.55 -12.68 5.06
C SER A 79 21.12 -14.06 4.71
N LYS A 80 20.50 -14.75 3.74
CA LYS A 80 20.95 -16.08 3.30
C LYS A 80 21.79 -16.03 2.03
N HIS A 81 21.58 -15.03 1.16
CA HIS A 81 22.16 -15.01 -0.18
C HIS A 81 23.05 -13.80 -0.45
N GLY A 82 23.12 -12.84 0.46
CA GLY A 82 23.92 -11.62 0.31
C GLY A 82 23.07 -10.37 0.14
N THR A 83 23.62 -9.24 0.58
CA THR A 83 22.95 -7.96 0.59
C THR A 83 22.52 -7.52 -0.83
N GLY A 84 21.27 -7.12 -0.96
CA GLY A 84 20.74 -6.57 -2.20
C GLY A 84 20.43 -7.60 -3.27
N THR A 85 20.48 -8.90 -2.97
CA THR A 85 20.29 -9.96 -3.99
C THR A 85 18.84 -10.35 -4.20
N SER A 86 17.93 -10.01 -3.29
CA SER A 86 16.52 -10.41 -3.43
C SER A 86 15.84 -9.67 -4.58
N PRO A 87 15.11 -10.39 -5.47
CA PRO A 87 14.28 -9.74 -6.47
C PRO A 87 13.10 -8.96 -5.87
N THR A 88 12.73 -9.27 -4.64
CA THR A 88 11.62 -8.61 -3.93
C THR A 88 11.90 -7.13 -3.64
N TRP A 89 13.17 -6.69 -3.67
CA TRP A 89 13.50 -5.28 -3.54
C TRP A 89 12.82 -4.40 -4.60
N ASN A 90 12.49 -4.97 -5.77
CA ASN A 90 11.74 -4.23 -6.79
C ASN A 90 10.35 -3.83 -6.29
N ASP A 91 9.68 -4.71 -5.56
CA ASP A 91 8.36 -4.41 -4.99
C ASP A 91 8.45 -3.38 -3.87
N VAL A 92 9.50 -3.45 -3.06
CA VAL A 92 9.76 -2.44 -2.03
C VAL A 92 9.88 -1.05 -2.68
N ARG A 93 10.69 -0.93 -3.74
CA ARG A 93 10.87 0.34 -4.46
C ARG A 93 9.57 0.84 -5.06
N LYS A 94 8.77 -0.04 -5.67
CA LYS A 94 7.47 0.34 -6.22
C LYS A 94 6.55 0.95 -5.15
N GLY A 95 6.48 0.32 -3.98
CA GLY A 95 5.67 0.84 -2.88
C GLY A 95 6.16 2.17 -2.36
N LEU A 96 7.46 2.32 -2.15
CA LEU A 96 8.06 3.57 -1.68
C LEU A 96 7.83 4.71 -2.69
N ASP A 97 8.06 4.46 -3.98
CA ASP A 97 7.86 5.45 -5.03
C ASP A 97 6.39 5.87 -5.13
N TRP A 98 5.49 4.91 -4.99
CA TRP A 98 4.05 5.19 -4.99
C TRP A 98 3.65 6.13 -3.85
N PHE A 99 4.16 5.88 -2.63
CA PHE A 99 3.88 6.76 -1.48
C PHE A 99 4.45 8.15 -1.69
N ARG A 100 5.67 8.27 -2.20
CA ARG A 100 6.26 9.58 -2.49
C ARG A 100 5.44 10.36 -3.50
N GLN A 101 4.84 9.68 -4.47
CA GLN A 101 4.06 10.32 -5.52
C GLN A 101 2.67 10.74 -5.05
N TYR A 102 1.96 9.87 -4.32
CA TYR A 102 0.55 10.08 -4.01
C TYR A 102 0.27 10.43 -2.56
N PHE A 103 1.11 10.01 -1.64
CA PHE A 103 0.93 10.19 -0.20
C PHE A 103 2.25 10.60 0.46
N ALA A 104 2.81 11.73 0.00
CA ALA A 104 4.12 12.19 0.47
C ALA A 104 4.17 12.46 1.97
N LYS A 105 3.10 13.00 2.55
CA LYS A 105 3.03 13.28 3.99
C LYS A 105 3.06 11.99 4.79
N GLU A 106 2.29 11.01 4.36
CA GLU A 106 2.23 9.69 5.00
C GLU A 106 3.57 8.96 4.88
N TYR A 107 4.23 9.12 3.73
CA TYR A 107 5.58 8.61 3.52
C TYR A 107 6.55 9.15 4.57
N MET A 108 6.51 10.46 4.83
CA MET A 108 7.41 11.10 5.79
C MET A 108 7.21 10.56 7.21
N VAL A 109 5.97 10.24 7.58
CA VAL A 109 5.65 9.70 8.92
C VAL A 109 6.04 8.23 9.04
N LEU A 110 5.77 7.43 8.02
CA LEU A 110 5.84 5.97 8.14
C LEU A 110 7.09 5.33 7.52
N LEU A 111 7.62 5.92 6.46
CA LEU A 111 8.61 5.24 5.60
C LEU A 111 9.91 6.02 5.39
N ASP A 112 9.95 7.25 5.81
CA ASP A 112 11.16 8.08 5.65
C ASP A 112 12.23 7.74 6.69
#